data_b5b520c6794cf24b98dba957627046a4
#
_entry.id   b5b520c6794cf24b98dba957627046a4
#
_cell.length_a   1.000
_cell.length_b   1.000
_cell.length_c   1.000
_cell.angle_alpha   90.00
_cell.angle_beta   90.00
_cell.angle_gamma   90.00
#
_symmetry.space_group_name_H-M   'P 1'
#
loop_
_entity.id
_entity.type
_entity.pdbx_description
1 polymer ?
#
loop_
_entity_poly.entity_id
_entity_poly.type
_entity_poly.pdbx_seq_one_letter_code
_entity_poly.pdbx_strand_id
1 'polypeptide(L)'
;SKSKQNEFLAMPGYTHLQRAMPSTWGLWFSSYVEAFLDDVELLDAISDWTNINPLGTAAGYGVNLPIKRELSTKKLGFRRPQVNALYVQNSRGKMDLEIYNILKQPFLDLRKLSWDLSLFTSTEFDLIEIGKEFTTGSSIMPNKSNPDTVEIMRANYAKLAGYYAEIENLISLPSGYHRDLQISKGAIINAFNLCESSFSLAPALIKSLKINKKRAAEMIDSDMQMTDQANALVQQGMPFRDAYKSVKNNPNKLSLIHISEPTRQFAI
;
A
#
# COMPACT_ATOMS: atom_id res chain seq x y z
N SER A 1 -13.11 12.44 2.97
CA SER A 1 -12.24 11.29 3.28
C SER A 1 -12.10 11.10 4.78
N LYS A 2 -11.74 9.90 5.23
CA LYS A 2 -11.48 9.62 6.66
C LYS A 2 -10.30 10.44 7.18
N SER A 3 -9.27 10.67 6.38
CA SER A 3 -8.14 11.53 6.74
C SER A 3 -8.62 12.93 7.16
N LYS A 4 -9.36 13.61 6.29
CA LYS A 4 -9.88 14.96 6.57
C LYS A 4 -10.85 15.01 7.77
N GLN A 5 -11.70 13.98 7.93
CA GLN A 5 -12.63 13.90 9.08
C GLN A 5 -11.95 13.73 10.43
N ASN A 6 -10.73 13.20 10.44
CA ASN A 6 -9.96 12.87 11.65
C ASN A 6 -8.61 13.62 11.68
N GLU A 7 -8.50 14.72 10.96
CA GLU A 7 -7.27 15.49 10.77
C GLU A 7 -6.55 15.81 12.08
N PHE A 8 -7.31 16.28 13.07
CA PHE A 8 -6.81 16.66 14.38
C PHE A 8 -7.14 15.66 15.49
N LEU A 9 -7.73 14.52 15.15
CA LEU A 9 -8.04 13.52 16.16
C LEU A 9 -6.77 12.83 16.63
N ALA A 10 -6.48 12.95 17.93
CA ALA A 10 -5.27 12.42 18.54
C ALA A 10 -5.12 10.90 18.35
N MET A 11 -3.89 10.49 18.08
CA MET A 11 -3.48 9.11 17.91
C MET A 11 -2.13 8.87 18.59
N PRO A 12 -1.95 7.81 19.39
CA PRO A 12 -0.62 7.45 19.87
C PRO A 12 0.24 6.97 18.70
N GLY A 13 1.34 7.66 18.42
CA GLY A 13 2.29 7.27 17.40
C GLY A 13 3.25 6.19 17.90
N TYR A 14 3.58 5.22 17.03
CA TYR A 14 4.41 4.07 17.36
C TYR A 14 5.66 4.01 16.47
N THR A 15 6.78 3.64 17.09
CA THR A 15 7.98 3.15 16.42
C THR A 15 8.43 1.87 17.12
N HIS A 16 8.89 0.87 16.38
CA HIS A 16 9.29 -0.44 16.95
C HIS A 16 8.20 -1.10 17.83
N LEU A 17 6.92 -0.84 17.54
CA LEU A 17 5.77 -1.22 18.36
C LEU A 17 5.80 -0.67 19.79
N GLN A 18 6.62 0.36 20.03
CA GLN A 18 6.64 1.11 21.28
C GLN A 18 5.97 2.47 21.07
N ARG A 19 5.25 2.96 22.10
CA ARG A 19 4.69 4.32 22.09
C ARG A 19 5.82 5.32 21.97
N ALA A 20 5.75 6.21 20.99
CA ALA A 20 6.83 7.11 20.66
C ALA A 20 6.47 8.58 20.90
N MET A 21 5.45 9.07 20.21
CA MET A 21 5.05 10.47 20.30
C MET A 21 3.58 10.66 19.91
N PRO A 22 2.92 11.73 20.35
CA PRO A 22 1.57 12.05 19.92
C PRO A 22 1.52 12.29 18.42
N SER A 23 0.47 11.82 17.78
CA SER A 23 0.20 11.97 16.36
C SER A 23 -1.30 12.19 16.14
N THR A 24 -1.75 12.15 14.88
CA THR A 24 -3.17 12.21 14.53
C THR A 24 -3.59 11.08 13.62
N TRP A 25 -4.86 10.69 13.72
CA TRP A 25 -5.46 9.74 12.79
C TRP A 25 -5.48 10.29 11.36
N GLY A 26 -5.58 11.61 11.19
CA GLY A 26 -5.46 12.26 9.90
C GLY A 26 -4.12 11.98 9.23
N LEU A 27 -3.02 12.10 9.98
CA LEU A 27 -1.67 11.77 9.48
C LEU A 27 -1.56 10.30 9.10
N TRP A 28 -2.03 9.41 9.96
CA TRP A 28 -2.00 7.97 9.69
C TRP A 28 -2.79 7.61 8.42
N PHE A 29 -4.03 8.10 8.26
CA PHE A 29 -4.81 7.86 7.06
C PHE A 29 -4.17 8.48 5.81
N SER A 30 -3.59 9.68 5.91
CA SER A 30 -3.00 10.36 4.75
C SER A 30 -1.74 9.67 4.25
N SER A 31 -0.97 9.00 5.11
CA SER A 31 0.20 8.22 4.68
C SER A 31 -0.17 7.10 3.69
N TYR A 32 -1.34 6.46 3.88
CA TYR A 32 -1.84 5.47 2.92
C TYR A 32 -2.45 6.11 1.67
N VAL A 33 -3.01 7.32 1.78
CA VAL A 33 -3.47 8.05 0.59
C VAL A 33 -2.29 8.38 -0.31
N GLU A 34 -1.19 8.87 0.25
CA GLU A 34 0.04 9.18 -0.49
C GLU A 34 0.62 7.91 -1.13
N ALA A 35 0.75 6.82 -0.39
CA ALA A 35 1.23 5.54 -0.91
C ALA A 35 0.42 5.04 -2.12
N PHE A 36 -0.92 5.07 -2.03
CA PHE A 36 -1.76 4.65 -3.16
C PHE A 36 -1.77 5.64 -4.33
N LEU A 37 -1.46 6.91 -4.12
CA LEU A 37 -1.26 7.88 -5.21
C LEU A 37 0.03 7.60 -5.97
N ASP A 38 1.12 7.29 -5.28
CA ASP A 38 2.38 6.85 -5.89
C ASP A 38 2.16 5.56 -6.71
N ASP A 39 1.39 4.61 -6.19
CA ASP A 39 1.03 3.38 -6.91
C ASP A 39 0.28 3.65 -8.21
N VAL A 40 -0.64 4.63 -8.23
CA VAL A 40 -1.37 5.04 -9.44
C VAL A 40 -0.42 5.65 -10.46
N GLU A 41 0.53 6.49 -10.04
CA GLU A 41 1.53 7.08 -10.94
C GLU A 41 2.39 6.01 -11.60
N LEU A 42 2.84 5.01 -10.83
CA LEU A 42 3.60 3.87 -11.34
C LEU A 42 2.76 3.03 -12.32
N LEU A 43 1.48 2.80 -12.01
CA LEU A 43 0.57 2.05 -12.88
C LEU A 43 0.35 2.76 -14.22
N ASP A 44 0.19 4.08 -14.23
CA ASP A 44 0.06 4.88 -15.43
C ASP A 44 1.32 4.78 -16.32
N ALA A 45 2.51 4.88 -15.72
CA ALA A 45 3.78 4.75 -16.43
C ALA A 45 3.94 3.37 -17.10
N ILE A 46 3.58 2.29 -16.42
CA ILE A 46 3.63 0.92 -16.96
C ILE A 46 2.54 0.70 -18.02
N SER A 47 1.35 1.23 -17.81
CA SER A 47 0.26 1.17 -18.80
C SER A 47 0.70 1.80 -20.13
N ASP A 48 1.33 2.97 -20.09
CA ASP A 48 1.89 3.62 -21.29
C ASP A 48 3.02 2.80 -21.92
N TRP A 49 3.92 2.25 -21.11
CA TRP A 49 5.03 1.42 -21.61
C TRP A 49 4.56 0.13 -22.26
N THR A 50 3.54 -0.55 -21.74
CA THR A 50 2.97 -1.80 -22.27
C THR A 50 2.04 -1.58 -23.47
N ASN A 51 1.56 -0.36 -23.70
CA ASN A 51 0.61 -0.02 -24.77
C ASN A 51 1.29 0.00 -26.16
N ILE A 52 1.78 -1.14 -26.61
CA ILE A 52 2.45 -1.33 -27.90
C ILE A 52 1.80 -2.44 -28.72
N ASN A 53 1.73 -2.24 -30.05
CA ASN A 53 1.06 -3.16 -30.97
C ASN A 53 1.99 -4.31 -31.40
N PRO A 54 1.72 -5.57 -31.03
CA PRO A 54 2.50 -6.74 -31.46
C PRO A 54 2.04 -7.31 -32.80
N LEU A 55 0.88 -6.91 -33.32
CA LEU A 55 0.22 -7.55 -34.45
C LEU A 55 1.02 -7.45 -35.74
N GLY A 56 0.86 -8.43 -36.65
CA GLY A 56 1.46 -8.46 -37.96
C GLY A 56 2.90 -8.97 -38.00
N THR A 57 3.37 -9.69 -36.98
CA THR A 57 4.72 -10.26 -36.88
C THR A 57 4.76 -11.78 -37.09
N ALA A 58 3.61 -12.39 -37.35
CA ALA A 58 3.43 -13.86 -37.44
C ALA A 58 4.02 -14.57 -36.21
N ALA A 59 4.68 -15.70 -36.40
CA ALA A 59 5.31 -16.46 -35.31
C ALA A 59 6.70 -15.91 -34.90
N GLY A 60 6.99 -14.66 -35.22
CA GLY A 60 8.20 -13.95 -34.76
C GLY A 60 9.20 -13.59 -35.85
N TYR A 61 8.98 -14.01 -37.10
CA TYR A 61 9.90 -13.70 -38.21
C TYR A 61 9.29 -12.79 -39.27
N GLY A 62 8.09 -12.27 -39.02
CA GLY A 62 7.38 -11.39 -39.93
C GLY A 62 6.70 -12.15 -41.08
N VAL A 63 6.19 -11.39 -42.02
CA VAL A 63 5.53 -11.91 -43.26
C VAL A 63 5.99 -11.10 -44.45
N ASN A 64 6.07 -11.74 -45.64
CA ASN A 64 6.44 -11.07 -46.90
C ASN A 64 5.20 -10.50 -47.61
N LEU A 65 4.26 -9.94 -46.85
CA LEU A 65 3.04 -9.32 -47.36
C LEU A 65 3.03 -7.82 -46.93
N PRO A 66 2.42 -6.92 -47.72
CA PRO A 66 2.39 -5.48 -47.43
C PRO A 66 1.40 -5.15 -46.30
N ILE A 67 1.62 -5.68 -45.11
CA ILE A 67 0.77 -5.48 -43.94
C ILE A 67 0.97 -4.06 -43.41
N LYS A 68 -0.14 -3.33 -43.24
CA LYS A 68 -0.16 -1.95 -42.73
C LYS A 68 -0.22 -1.93 -41.19
N ARG A 69 0.90 -2.20 -40.53
CA ARG A 69 0.96 -2.29 -39.05
C ARG A 69 0.66 -0.95 -38.36
N GLU A 70 1.02 0.19 -38.98
CA GLU A 70 0.68 1.50 -38.47
C GLU A 70 -0.84 1.76 -38.44
N LEU A 71 -1.57 1.23 -39.45
CA LEU A 71 -3.03 1.36 -39.49
C LEU A 71 -3.70 0.62 -38.32
N SER A 72 -3.27 -0.62 -38.04
CA SER A 72 -3.79 -1.39 -36.91
C SER A 72 -3.40 -0.75 -35.58
N THR A 73 -2.18 -0.23 -35.44
CA THR A 73 -1.72 0.51 -34.26
C THR A 73 -2.65 1.68 -33.97
N LYS A 74 -2.91 2.53 -34.97
CA LYS A 74 -3.78 3.70 -34.82
C LYS A 74 -5.24 3.30 -34.52
N LYS A 75 -5.79 2.33 -35.25
CA LYS A 75 -7.19 1.92 -35.08
C LYS A 75 -7.48 1.27 -33.73
N LEU A 76 -6.51 0.57 -33.15
CA LEU A 76 -6.62 -0.10 -31.87
C LEU A 76 -6.19 0.76 -30.67
N GLY A 77 -5.72 2.00 -30.94
CA GLY A 77 -5.33 2.92 -29.87
C GLY A 77 -3.98 2.60 -29.20
N PHE A 78 -3.13 1.80 -29.85
CA PHE A 78 -1.78 1.57 -29.34
C PHE A 78 -0.89 2.79 -29.54
N ARG A 79 0.04 3.03 -28.64
CA ARG A 79 1.00 4.12 -28.69
C ARG A 79 1.94 4.02 -29.89
N ARG A 80 2.41 2.82 -30.21
CA ARG A 80 3.33 2.54 -31.32
C ARG A 80 3.30 1.05 -31.71
N PRO A 81 3.76 0.68 -32.90
CA PRO A 81 4.01 -0.73 -33.20
C PRO A 81 5.28 -1.21 -32.49
N GLN A 82 5.36 -2.48 -32.18
CA GLN A 82 6.59 -3.17 -31.79
C GLN A 82 7.38 -3.50 -33.06
N VAL A 83 8.56 -2.87 -33.25
CA VAL A 83 9.23 -2.84 -34.56
C VAL A 83 9.79 -4.21 -34.98
N ASN A 84 10.57 -4.84 -34.11
CA ASN A 84 11.24 -6.09 -34.45
C ASN A 84 10.31 -7.30 -34.21
N ALA A 85 10.05 -8.08 -35.27
CA ALA A 85 9.13 -9.21 -35.24
C ALA A 85 9.57 -10.31 -34.26
N LEU A 86 10.86 -10.59 -34.16
CA LEU A 86 11.38 -11.61 -33.24
C LEU A 86 11.29 -11.09 -31.78
N TYR A 87 11.52 -9.81 -31.54
CA TYR A 87 11.39 -9.22 -30.22
C TYR A 87 9.96 -9.27 -29.68
N VAL A 88 8.93 -9.26 -30.58
CA VAL A 88 7.53 -9.49 -30.17
C VAL A 88 7.37 -10.82 -29.42
N GLN A 89 8.04 -11.87 -29.88
CA GLN A 89 8.01 -13.17 -29.18
C GLN A 89 8.93 -13.17 -27.96
N ASN A 90 10.12 -12.61 -28.07
CA ASN A 90 11.12 -12.60 -26.99
C ASN A 90 10.71 -11.70 -25.80
N SER A 91 9.83 -10.74 -26.02
CA SER A 91 9.28 -9.88 -24.97
C SER A 91 8.02 -10.44 -24.27
N ARG A 92 7.51 -11.57 -24.72
CA ARG A 92 6.39 -12.22 -24.04
C ARG A 92 6.80 -12.64 -22.64
N GLY A 93 5.93 -12.41 -21.68
CA GLY A 93 6.22 -12.61 -20.26
C GLY A 93 6.98 -11.44 -19.62
N LYS A 94 7.84 -10.72 -20.36
CA LYS A 94 8.53 -9.54 -19.81
C LYS A 94 7.56 -8.44 -19.40
N MET A 95 6.57 -8.13 -20.25
CA MET A 95 5.54 -7.15 -19.92
C MET A 95 4.62 -7.63 -18.83
N ASP A 96 4.26 -8.90 -18.86
CA ASP A 96 3.46 -9.56 -17.83
C ASP A 96 4.17 -9.43 -16.48
N LEU A 97 5.46 -9.71 -16.42
CA LEU A 97 6.27 -9.62 -15.19
C LEU A 97 6.28 -8.20 -14.61
N GLU A 98 6.42 -7.17 -15.44
CA GLU A 98 6.39 -5.79 -14.99
C GLU A 98 4.99 -5.37 -14.49
N ILE A 99 3.92 -5.84 -15.13
CA ILE A 99 2.55 -5.66 -14.63
C ILE A 99 2.42 -6.26 -13.22
N TYR A 100 2.90 -7.48 -12.99
CA TYR A 100 2.90 -8.07 -11.65
C TYR A 100 3.74 -7.29 -10.66
N ASN A 101 4.90 -6.78 -11.09
CA ASN A 101 5.79 -6.01 -10.24
C ASN A 101 5.10 -4.73 -9.74
N ILE A 102 4.41 -4.04 -10.63
CA ILE A 102 3.61 -2.86 -10.27
C ILE A 102 2.42 -3.22 -9.38
N LEU A 103 1.67 -4.27 -9.71
CA LEU A 103 0.54 -4.70 -8.90
C LEU A 103 0.94 -5.14 -7.47
N LYS A 104 2.19 -5.55 -7.27
CA LYS A 104 2.70 -5.88 -5.94
C LYS A 104 2.79 -4.66 -5.02
N GLN A 105 3.04 -3.45 -5.54
CA GLN A 105 3.22 -2.26 -4.72
C GLN A 105 1.94 -1.94 -3.92
N PRO A 106 0.77 -1.72 -4.54
CA PRO A 106 -0.45 -1.45 -3.80
C PRO A 106 -0.85 -2.62 -2.88
N PHE A 107 -0.49 -3.85 -3.19
CA PHE A 107 -0.70 -4.96 -2.26
C PHE A 107 0.25 -4.95 -1.07
N LEU A 108 1.47 -4.41 -1.20
CA LEU A 108 2.36 -4.18 -0.06
C LEU A 108 1.76 -3.13 0.89
N ASP A 109 1.24 -2.05 0.34
CA ASP A 109 0.63 -0.99 1.15
C ASP A 109 -0.69 -1.43 1.76
N LEU A 110 -1.50 -2.18 1.01
CA LEU A 110 -2.70 -2.82 1.56
C LEU A 110 -2.35 -3.83 2.67
N ARG A 111 -1.23 -4.55 2.56
CA ARG A 111 -0.73 -5.45 3.59
C ARG A 111 -0.29 -4.70 4.84
N LYS A 112 0.43 -3.57 4.70
CA LYS A 112 0.80 -2.71 5.84
C LYS A 112 -0.44 -2.18 6.55
N LEU A 113 -1.38 -1.61 5.78
CA LEU A 113 -2.66 -1.16 6.32
C LEU A 113 -3.38 -2.27 7.08
N SER A 114 -3.41 -3.47 6.52
CA SER A 114 -4.05 -4.63 7.15
C SER A 114 -3.32 -5.07 8.43
N TRP A 115 -2.00 -4.95 8.49
CA TRP A 115 -1.25 -5.20 9.72
C TRP A 115 -1.55 -4.17 10.80
N ASP A 116 -1.58 -2.89 10.47
CA ASP A 116 -1.96 -1.83 11.41
C ASP A 116 -3.39 -2.06 11.93
N LEU A 117 -4.32 -2.35 11.03
CA LEU A 117 -5.70 -2.65 11.43
C LEU A 117 -5.80 -3.89 12.33
N SER A 118 -5.02 -4.95 12.06
CA SER A 118 -4.97 -6.14 12.91
C SER A 118 -4.48 -5.82 14.33
N LEU A 119 -3.47 -4.94 14.45
CA LEU A 119 -2.96 -4.49 15.73
C LEU A 119 -3.97 -3.57 16.45
N PHE A 120 -4.48 -2.57 15.73
CA PHE A 120 -5.34 -1.55 16.33
C PHE A 120 -6.72 -2.07 16.72
N THR A 121 -7.15 -3.20 16.18
CA THR A 121 -8.40 -3.88 16.55
C THR A 121 -8.21 -4.97 17.60
N SER A 122 -6.95 -5.28 17.99
CA SER A 122 -6.70 -6.24 19.06
C SER A 122 -7.24 -5.74 20.40
N THR A 123 -7.53 -6.66 21.31
CA THR A 123 -8.05 -6.35 22.65
C THR A 123 -7.10 -5.45 23.45
N GLU A 124 -5.80 -5.61 23.24
CA GLU A 124 -4.75 -4.86 23.93
C GLU A 124 -4.66 -3.41 23.45
N PHE A 125 -4.80 -3.17 22.14
CA PHE A 125 -4.81 -1.83 21.59
C PHE A 125 -6.18 -1.16 21.72
N ASP A 126 -7.21 -1.82 21.23
CA ASP A 126 -8.61 -1.33 21.26
C ASP A 126 -8.75 0.10 20.68
N LEU A 127 -7.99 0.41 19.64
CA LEU A 127 -7.98 1.73 19.02
C LEU A 127 -9.00 1.90 17.91
N ILE A 128 -9.37 0.80 17.24
CA ILE A 128 -10.31 0.78 16.11
C ILE A 128 -11.29 -0.38 16.27
N GLU A 129 -12.57 -0.12 16.00
CA GLU A 129 -13.60 -1.13 15.76
C GLU A 129 -13.85 -1.25 14.24
N ILE A 130 -13.84 -2.47 13.71
CA ILE A 130 -14.24 -2.79 12.35
C ILE A 130 -15.73 -3.06 12.29
N GLY A 131 -16.42 -2.64 11.21
CA GLY A 131 -17.82 -2.94 10.99
C GLY A 131 -18.10 -4.44 11.04
N LYS A 132 -19.22 -4.83 11.64
CA LYS A 132 -19.60 -6.24 11.84
C LYS A 132 -19.68 -7.05 10.55
N GLU A 133 -19.97 -6.39 9.44
CA GLU A 133 -20.02 -6.97 8.10
C GLU A 133 -18.63 -7.42 7.56
N PHE A 134 -17.55 -7.01 8.21
CA PHE A 134 -16.16 -7.36 7.88
C PHE A 134 -15.48 -8.23 8.94
N THR A 135 -16.25 -8.70 9.91
CA THR A 135 -15.75 -9.55 10.99
C THR A 135 -16.55 -10.84 11.07
N THR A 136 -15.96 -11.89 11.62
CA THR A 136 -16.64 -13.16 11.88
C THR A 136 -16.61 -13.48 13.37
N GLY A 137 -17.67 -14.12 13.83
CA GLY A 137 -17.74 -14.68 15.18
C GLY A 137 -16.93 -15.97 15.29
N SER A 138 -16.87 -16.50 16.50
CA SER A 138 -16.34 -17.85 16.76
C SER A 138 -17.50 -18.80 17.06
N SER A 139 -17.46 -20.00 16.51
CA SER A 139 -18.43 -21.07 16.83
C SER A 139 -18.29 -21.63 18.26
N ILE A 140 -17.14 -21.36 18.90
CA ILE A 140 -16.80 -21.89 20.22
C ILE A 140 -16.69 -20.79 21.28
N MET A 141 -16.26 -19.58 20.88
CA MET A 141 -16.00 -18.45 21.78
C MET A 141 -16.98 -17.30 21.51
N PRO A 142 -18.11 -17.19 22.24
CA PRO A 142 -19.17 -16.22 21.91
C PRO A 142 -18.75 -14.75 22.05
N ASN A 143 -17.68 -14.48 22.79
CA ASN A 143 -17.13 -13.14 23.02
C ASN A 143 -16.17 -12.66 21.95
N LYS A 144 -15.87 -13.50 20.92
CA LYS A 144 -14.84 -13.23 19.94
C LYS A 144 -15.41 -12.68 18.63
N SER A 145 -14.81 -11.62 18.14
CA SER A 145 -15.03 -11.06 16.80
C SER A 145 -13.68 -10.95 16.07
N ASN A 146 -13.53 -11.73 15.01
CA ASN A 146 -12.26 -11.83 14.28
C ASN A 146 -12.24 -10.86 13.10
N PRO A 147 -11.13 -10.17 12.83
CA PRO A 147 -10.99 -9.28 11.66
C PRO A 147 -10.62 -10.07 10.39
N ASP A 148 -11.38 -11.11 10.05
CA ASP A 148 -11.05 -12.07 8.98
C ASP A 148 -10.84 -11.40 7.63
N THR A 149 -11.64 -10.39 7.30
CA THR A 149 -11.48 -9.61 6.07
C THR A 149 -10.10 -8.97 5.98
N VAL A 150 -9.62 -8.39 7.08
CA VAL A 150 -8.29 -7.78 7.18
C VAL A 150 -7.19 -8.83 7.03
N GLU A 151 -7.39 -10.02 7.61
CA GLU A 151 -6.42 -11.12 7.53
C GLU A 151 -6.29 -11.66 6.11
N ILE A 152 -7.42 -11.83 5.41
CA ILE A 152 -7.43 -12.27 4.00
C ILE A 152 -6.79 -11.21 3.11
N MET A 153 -7.09 -9.93 3.30
CA MET A 153 -6.44 -8.83 2.57
C MET A 153 -4.92 -8.84 2.76
N ARG A 154 -4.46 -9.07 4.00
CA ARG A 154 -3.04 -9.22 4.31
C ARG A 154 -2.41 -10.42 3.61
N ALA A 155 -3.12 -11.54 3.53
CA ALA A 155 -2.65 -12.78 2.92
C ALA A 155 -2.62 -12.72 1.38
N ASN A 156 -3.45 -11.89 0.75
CA ASN A 156 -3.55 -11.79 -0.70
C ASN A 156 -2.24 -11.37 -1.39
N TYR A 157 -1.38 -10.61 -0.69
CA TYR A 157 -0.03 -10.34 -1.18
C TYR A 157 0.77 -11.62 -1.49
N ALA A 158 0.64 -12.66 -0.67
CA ALA A 158 1.37 -13.91 -0.89
C ALA A 158 0.92 -14.62 -2.18
N LYS A 159 -0.37 -14.56 -2.52
CA LYS A 159 -0.88 -15.11 -3.80
C LYS A 159 -0.28 -14.37 -4.98
N LEU A 160 -0.28 -13.03 -4.94
CA LEU A 160 0.28 -12.22 -6.02
C LEU A 160 1.79 -12.44 -6.18
N ALA A 161 2.52 -12.57 -5.08
CA ALA A 161 3.94 -12.91 -5.09
C ALA A 161 4.19 -14.31 -5.70
N GLY A 162 3.28 -15.26 -5.46
CA GLY A 162 3.30 -16.58 -6.09
C GLY A 162 3.12 -16.51 -7.62
N TYR A 163 2.16 -15.72 -8.11
CA TYR A 163 1.96 -15.50 -9.54
C TYR A 163 3.17 -14.81 -10.20
N TYR A 164 3.78 -13.82 -9.52
CA TYR A 164 5.03 -13.21 -9.98
C TYR A 164 6.12 -14.26 -10.17
N ALA A 165 6.37 -15.11 -9.16
CA ALA A 165 7.38 -16.14 -9.21
C ALA A 165 7.10 -17.18 -10.30
N GLU A 166 5.84 -17.54 -10.54
CA GLU A 166 5.42 -18.42 -11.64
C GLU A 166 5.87 -17.85 -13.00
N ILE A 167 5.57 -16.59 -13.27
CA ILE A 167 5.93 -15.94 -14.53
C ILE A 167 7.44 -15.74 -14.64
N GLU A 168 8.11 -15.32 -13.59
CA GLU A 168 9.57 -15.12 -13.57
C GLU A 168 10.33 -16.39 -13.97
N ASN A 169 9.89 -17.54 -13.46
CA ASN A 169 10.49 -18.82 -13.81
C ASN A 169 10.10 -19.32 -15.22
N LEU A 170 8.91 -18.95 -15.70
CA LEU A 170 8.39 -19.37 -17.00
C LEU A 170 9.10 -18.69 -18.18
N ILE A 171 9.58 -17.44 -18.03
CA ILE A 171 10.12 -16.64 -19.14
C ILE A 171 11.58 -16.93 -19.49
N SER A 172 12.24 -17.83 -18.79
CA SER A 172 13.62 -18.25 -19.07
C SER A 172 13.66 -19.23 -20.26
N LEU A 173 13.41 -18.71 -21.47
CA LEU A 173 13.25 -19.50 -22.69
C LEU A 173 14.20 -19.03 -23.80
N PRO A 174 14.58 -19.90 -24.75
CA PRO A 174 15.27 -19.49 -25.96
C PRO A 174 14.46 -18.50 -26.81
N SER A 175 15.11 -17.84 -27.76
CA SER A 175 14.44 -16.90 -28.66
C SER A 175 13.34 -17.58 -29.50
N GLY A 176 12.28 -16.84 -29.78
CA GLY A 176 11.17 -17.26 -30.61
C GLY A 176 9.91 -17.63 -29.85
N TYR A 177 8.98 -18.29 -30.53
CA TYR A 177 7.72 -18.72 -29.95
C TYR A 177 7.88 -20.04 -29.21
N HIS A 178 7.46 -20.07 -27.94
CA HIS A 178 7.41 -21.28 -27.12
C HIS A 178 6.03 -21.47 -26.50
N ARG A 179 5.60 -22.72 -26.39
CA ARG A 179 4.27 -23.06 -25.86
C ARG A 179 4.16 -22.93 -24.36
N ASP A 180 5.27 -22.97 -23.66
CA ASP A 180 5.40 -22.74 -22.21
C ASP A 180 4.63 -21.49 -21.77
N LEU A 181 4.71 -20.42 -22.56
CA LEU A 181 4.03 -19.15 -22.27
C LEU A 181 2.48 -19.23 -22.29
N GLN A 182 1.89 -20.37 -22.69
CA GLN A 182 0.44 -20.55 -22.57
C GLN A 182 -0.01 -20.70 -21.11
N ILE A 183 0.88 -21.14 -20.22
CA ILE A 183 0.60 -21.31 -18.78
C ILE A 183 0.41 -19.95 -18.10
N SER A 184 1.07 -18.89 -18.57
CA SER A 184 0.98 -17.54 -17.95
C SER A 184 -0.44 -16.98 -17.86
N LYS A 185 -1.37 -17.42 -18.71
CA LYS A 185 -2.73 -16.87 -18.78
C LYS A 185 -3.52 -17.03 -17.47
N GLY A 186 -3.37 -18.19 -16.81
CA GLY A 186 -4.06 -18.48 -15.56
C GLY A 186 -3.60 -17.51 -14.45
N ALA A 187 -2.31 -17.36 -14.33
CA ALA A 187 -1.71 -16.47 -13.32
C ALA A 187 -2.17 -15.01 -13.51
N ILE A 188 -2.14 -14.49 -14.75
CA ILE A 188 -2.55 -13.11 -15.05
C ILE A 188 -4.03 -12.87 -14.72
N ILE A 189 -4.93 -13.75 -15.18
CA ILE A 189 -6.37 -13.60 -14.90
C ILE A 189 -6.62 -13.63 -13.39
N ASN A 190 -6.00 -14.55 -12.69
CA ASN A 190 -6.14 -14.67 -11.23
C ASN A 190 -5.58 -13.45 -10.49
N ALA A 191 -4.48 -12.86 -10.96
CA ALA A 191 -3.93 -11.64 -10.38
C ALA A 191 -4.90 -10.45 -10.51
N PHE A 192 -5.48 -10.24 -11.69
CA PHE A 192 -6.46 -9.18 -11.89
C PHE A 192 -7.74 -9.40 -11.07
N ASN A 193 -8.27 -10.62 -11.01
CA ASN A 193 -9.42 -10.95 -10.16
C ASN A 193 -9.11 -10.69 -8.66
N LEU A 194 -7.88 -10.98 -8.24
CA LEU A 194 -7.43 -10.72 -6.88
C LEU A 194 -7.34 -9.22 -6.60
N CYS A 195 -6.84 -8.43 -7.57
CA CYS A 195 -6.82 -6.98 -7.49
C CYS A 195 -8.24 -6.41 -7.39
N GLU A 196 -9.12 -6.78 -8.31
CA GLU A 196 -10.50 -6.31 -8.34
C GLU A 196 -11.20 -6.59 -7.01
N SER A 197 -11.14 -7.83 -6.51
CA SER A 197 -11.79 -8.20 -5.25
C SER A 197 -11.22 -7.45 -4.05
N SER A 198 -9.88 -7.30 -3.96
CA SER A 198 -9.24 -6.66 -2.81
C SER A 198 -9.48 -5.15 -2.78
N PHE A 199 -9.29 -4.46 -3.91
CA PHE A 199 -9.42 -3.00 -3.99
C PHE A 199 -10.87 -2.51 -4.07
N SER A 200 -11.81 -3.33 -4.52
CA SER A 200 -13.24 -3.03 -4.42
C SER A 200 -13.75 -3.11 -2.97
N LEU A 201 -13.16 -4.00 -2.17
CA LEU A 201 -13.56 -4.21 -0.78
C LEU A 201 -12.96 -3.16 0.17
N ALA A 202 -11.70 -2.76 -0.06
CA ALA A 202 -10.94 -1.88 0.83
C ALA A 202 -11.65 -0.55 1.17
N PRO A 203 -12.28 0.19 0.23
CA PRO A 203 -12.98 1.43 0.56
C PRO A 203 -14.16 1.24 1.52
N ALA A 204 -14.92 0.16 1.38
CA ALA A 204 -16.04 -0.16 2.25
C ALA A 204 -15.56 -0.51 3.66
N LEU A 205 -14.51 -1.34 3.77
CA LEU A 205 -13.84 -1.65 5.03
C LEU A 205 -13.36 -0.37 5.73
N ILE A 206 -12.59 0.49 5.05
CA ILE A 206 -12.10 1.75 5.62
C ILE A 206 -13.24 2.67 6.07
N LYS A 207 -14.34 2.71 5.29
CA LYS A 207 -15.52 3.49 5.67
C LYS A 207 -16.19 2.98 6.94
N SER A 208 -16.16 1.67 7.19
CA SER A 208 -16.76 1.04 8.36
C SER A 208 -16.01 1.29 9.67
N LEU A 209 -14.73 1.65 9.60
CA LEU A 209 -13.87 1.82 10.77
C LEU A 209 -14.43 2.88 11.74
N LYS A 210 -14.45 2.55 13.02
CA LYS A 210 -14.77 3.47 14.11
C LYS A 210 -13.56 3.59 15.03
N ILE A 211 -13.14 4.83 15.28
CA ILE A 211 -11.99 5.11 16.15
C ILE A 211 -12.48 5.18 17.61
N ASN A 212 -11.83 4.45 18.49
CA ASN A 212 -12.02 4.57 19.93
C ASN A 212 -11.25 5.79 20.45
N LYS A 213 -11.89 6.97 20.37
CA LYS A 213 -11.30 8.26 20.74
C LYS A 213 -10.81 8.31 22.18
N LYS A 214 -11.60 7.69 23.09
CA LYS A 214 -11.27 7.64 24.51
C LYS A 214 -9.99 6.85 24.73
N ARG A 215 -9.93 5.66 24.18
CA ARG A 215 -8.75 4.79 24.28
C ARG A 215 -7.51 5.43 23.67
N ALA A 216 -7.64 6.04 22.51
CA ALA A 216 -6.54 6.75 21.84
C ALA A 216 -5.97 7.87 22.72
N ALA A 217 -6.83 8.66 23.37
CA ALA A 217 -6.40 9.71 24.28
C ALA A 217 -5.73 9.16 25.57
N GLU A 218 -6.28 8.08 26.15
CA GLU A 218 -5.71 7.42 27.32
C GLU A 218 -4.31 6.82 27.09
N MET A 219 -4.01 6.43 25.85
CA MET A 219 -2.72 5.86 25.48
C MET A 219 -1.63 6.90 25.23
N ILE A 220 -1.97 8.18 25.18
CA ILE A 220 -1.01 9.27 25.06
C ILE A 220 -0.65 9.73 26.46
N ASP A 221 0.57 9.42 26.90
CA ASP A 221 1.10 9.78 28.22
C ASP A 221 2.14 10.91 28.15
N SER A 222 2.62 11.33 29.31
CA SER A 222 3.62 12.37 29.44
C SER A 222 4.97 12.02 28.78
N ASP A 223 5.31 10.74 28.75
CA ASP A 223 6.59 10.28 28.18
C ASP A 223 6.62 10.47 26.67
N MET A 224 5.49 10.31 26.00
CA MET A 224 5.35 10.58 24.56
C MET A 224 5.60 12.05 24.21
N GLN A 225 5.41 12.97 25.15
CA GLN A 225 5.62 14.42 24.95
C GLN A 225 7.08 14.86 25.14
N MET A 226 7.96 13.99 25.61
CA MET A 226 9.34 14.35 25.94
C MET A 226 10.13 14.91 24.74
N THR A 227 9.87 14.42 23.54
CA THR A 227 10.52 14.96 22.32
C THR A 227 10.08 16.39 22.03
N ASP A 228 8.80 16.69 22.17
CA ASP A 228 8.27 18.04 21.94
C ASP A 228 8.77 19.03 23.02
N GLN A 229 8.91 18.57 24.26
CA GLN A 229 9.54 19.35 25.33
C GLN A 229 11.01 19.65 25.01
N ALA A 230 11.78 18.68 24.53
CA ALA A 230 13.17 18.91 24.13
C ALA A 230 13.25 19.89 22.95
N ASN A 231 12.39 19.77 21.96
CA ASN A 231 12.32 20.70 20.83
C ASN A 231 11.96 22.11 21.27
N ALA A 232 11.06 22.29 22.25
CA ALA A 232 10.72 23.59 22.80
C ALA A 232 11.93 24.25 23.48
N LEU A 233 12.76 23.49 24.20
CA LEU A 233 14.01 24.01 24.77
C LEU A 233 15.02 24.39 23.67
N VAL A 234 15.08 23.66 22.59
CA VAL A 234 15.93 24.00 21.43
C VAL A 234 15.47 25.30 20.78
N GLN A 235 14.17 25.52 20.63
CA GLN A 235 13.63 26.79 20.12
C GLN A 235 13.97 27.98 21.03
N GLN A 236 14.20 27.76 22.33
CA GLN A 236 14.66 28.76 23.29
C GLN A 236 16.19 28.97 23.27
N GLY A 237 16.91 28.29 22.36
CA GLY A 237 18.35 28.44 22.16
C GLY A 237 19.22 27.41 22.88
N MET A 238 18.61 26.38 23.52
CA MET A 238 19.39 25.32 24.14
C MET A 238 19.91 24.34 23.08
N PRO A 239 21.20 23.90 23.09
CA PRO A 239 21.69 22.84 22.21
C PRO A 239 20.88 21.55 22.38
N PHE A 240 20.54 20.88 21.27
CA PHE A 240 19.65 19.72 21.29
C PHE A 240 20.11 18.62 22.28
N ARG A 241 21.41 18.34 22.34
CA ARG A 241 21.96 17.33 23.26
C ARG A 241 21.72 17.66 24.75
N ASP A 242 21.74 18.92 25.07
CA ASP A 242 21.52 19.38 26.47
C ASP A 242 20.03 19.44 26.79
N ALA A 243 19.20 19.85 25.82
CA ALA A 243 17.75 19.77 25.90
C ALA A 243 17.27 18.31 26.10
N TYR A 244 17.79 17.38 25.30
CA TYR A 244 17.50 15.95 25.43
C TYR A 244 17.84 15.41 26.83
N LYS A 245 19.05 15.70 27.34
CA LYS A 245 19.48 15.28 28.68
C LYS A 245 18.62 15.88 29.77
N SER A 246 18.29 17.17 29.65
CA SER A 246 17.46 17.89 30.61
C SER A 246 16.09 17.24 30.75
N VAL A 247 15.43 16.97 29.63
CA VAL A 247 14.09 16.33 29.60
C VAL A 247 14.18 14.90 30.12
N LYS A 248 15.16 14.11 29.67
CA LYS A 248 15.33 12.71 30.09
C LYS A 248 15.55 12.56 31.61
N ASN A 249 16.28 13.48 32.21
CA ASN A 249 16.62 13.42 33.64
C ASN A 249 15.52 14.04 34.53
N ASN A 250 14.63 14.87 33.98
CA ASN A 250 13.58 15.57 34.74
C ASN A 250 12.22 15.53 33.95
N PRO A 251 11.62 14.37 33.70
CA PRO A 251 10.42 14.27 32.86
C PRO A 251 9.21 15.02 33.42
N ASN A 252 9.14 15.29 34.73
CA ASN A 252 7.99 15.90 35.38
C ASN A 252 8.16 17.42 35.67
N LYS A 253 9.29 18.03 35.35
CA LYS A 253 9.54 19.47 35.66
C LYS A 253 9.01 20.44 34.60
N LEU A 254 8.63 19.94 33.43
CA LEU A 254 8.08 20.70 32.30
C LEU A 254 6.61 20.43 32.04
N SER A 255 5.85 20.07 33.10
CA SER A 255 4.39 20.06 33.03
C SER A 255 3.92 21.49 32.73
N LEU A 256 3.12 21.59 31.64
CA LEU A 256 2.41 22.82 31.26
C LEU A 256 3.20 23.86 30.45
N ILE A 257 3.96 23.47 29.44
CA ILE A 257 3.84 24.25 28.22
C ILE A 257 2.56 23.71 27.57
N HIS A 258 1.51 24.53 27.53
CA HIS A 258 0.35 24.26 26.70
C HIS A 258 0.85 23.99 25.27
N ILE A 259 0.94 22.73 24.87
CA ILE A 259 1.02 22.37 23.46
C ILE A 259 -0.40 22.59 22.94
N SER A 260 -0.70 23.87 22.67
CA SER A 260 -1.82 24.25 21.85
C SER A 260 -1.52 23.67 20.48
N GLU A 261 -2.22 22.63 20.11
CA GLU A 261 -2.21 21.89 18.84
C GLU A 261 -0.84 21.34 18.41
N PRO A 262 -0.75 20.09 17.95
CA PRO A 262 0.46 19.59 17.35
C PRO A 262 0.73 20.38 16.05
N THR A 263 1.52 21.45 16.16
CA THR A 263 2.01 22.26 15.03
C THR A 263 3.04 21.47 14.24
N ARG A 264 2.68 20.27 13.82
CA ARG A 264 3.41 19.57 12.77
C ARG A 264 2.83 20.05 11.46
N GLN A 265 3.63 20.81 10.71
CA GLN A 265 3.28 21.21 9.36
C GLN A 265 3.02 19.95 8.54
N PHE A 266 1.74 19.66 8.31
CA PHE A 266 1.31 18.71 7.31
C PHE A 266 1.19 19.50 6.00
N ALA A 267 2.22 19.44 5.15
CA ALA A 267 2.04 19.78 3.76
C ALA A 267 1.19 18.65 3.14
N ILE A 268 -0.06 18.97 2.81
CA ILE A 268 -0.91 18.19 1.90
C ILE A 268 -0.89 18.93 0.58
#